data_36bc0b63bfe28cce9c4e6d4da9806674
#
_entry.id   36bc0b63bfe28cce9c4e6d4da9806674
#
_cell.length_a   1.000
_cell.length_b   1.000
_cell.length_c   1.000
_cell.angle_alpha   90.00
_cell.angle_beta   90.00
_cell.angle_gamma   90.00
#
_symmetry.space_group_name_H-M   'P 1'
#
loop_
_entity.id
_entity.type
_entity.pdbx_description
1 polymer ?
#
loop_
_entity_poly.entity_id
_entity_poly.type
_entity_poly.pdbx_seq_one_letter_code
_entity_poly.pdbx_strand_id
1 'polypeptide(L)'
;MLGKYLDAVRAKKPLIHNITNYVTVNDVANMELACGASPIMADEPEEVRDIQTICNGLCINLGTLNRRTIPAMNESGDCAAELGHAILLDPVGAGASTLRTDTALALLDSVPFDVVRGNISEIRTLFAGAGNTHGVAAAEGDSVTEANLLNMGRFACSFAERFHTVCVISGAIDLVADAKTCYAIRNGVPEMSQITGTGCQLSGLTTCFIAANP
;
A
#
# COMPACT_ATOMS: atom_id res chain seq x y z
N MET A 1 22.00 -11.65 -1.86
CA MET A 1 21.75 -11.00 -0.55
C MET A 1 20.26 -10.70 -0.33
N LEU A 2 19.52 -10.24 -1.33
CA LEU A 2 18.05 -10.01 -1.20
C LEU A 2 17.21 -11.29 -1.12
N GLY A 3 17.72 -12.42 -1.63
CA GLY A 3 17.02 -13.73 -1.58
C GLY A 3 16.59 -14.17 -0.19
N LYS A 4 17.34 -13.81 0.86
CA LYS A 4 17.00 -14.16 2.26
C LYS A 4 15.59 -13.69 2.68
N TYR A 5 15.11 -12.57 2.14
CA TYR A 5 13.79 -12.04 2.46
C TYR A 5 12.67 -12.89 1.81
N LEU A 6 12.88 -13.35 0.58
CA LEU A 6 11.98 -14.30 -0.07
C LEU A 6 12.02 -15.67 0.63
N ASP A 7 13.22 -16.12 1.04
CA ASP A 7 13.36 -17.36 1.80
C ASP A 7 12.60 -17.29 3.12
N ALA A 8 12.57 -16.12 3.79
CA ALA A 8 11.76 -15.91 4.99
C ALA A 8 10.25 -16.02 4.71
N VAL A 9 9.75 -15.43 3.60
CA VAL A 9 8.35 -15.59 3.19
C VAL A 9 8.01 -17.07 2.99
N ARG A 10 8.83 -17.81 2.24
CA ARG A 10 8.63 -19.24 1.96
C ARG A 10 8.71 -20.13 3.21
N ALA A 11 9.56 -19.75 4.16
CA ALA A 11 9.71 -20.49 5.41
C ALA A 11 8.56 -20.22 6.39
N LYS A 12 8.15 -18.95 6.54
CA LYS A 12 7.09 -18.54 7.48
C LYS A 12 5.68 -18.72 6.92
N LYS A 13 5.53 -18.65 5.59
CA LYS A 13 4.25 -18.78 4.87
C LYS A 13 3.16 -17.88 5.48
N PRO A 14 3.39 -16.57 5.60
CA PRO A 14 2.44 -15.69 6.29
C PRO A 14 1.06 -15.75 5.63
N LEU A 15 0.01 -15.77 6.44
CA LEU A 15 -1.37 -15.63 5.99
C LEU A 15 -1.69 -14.14 5.92
N ILE A 16 -2.05 -13.67 4.74
CA ILE A 16 -2.33 -12.25 4.49
C ILE A 16 -3.83 -12.05 4.29
N HIS A 17 -4.41 -11.21 5.15
CA HIS A 17 -5.77 -10.74 4.98
C HIS A 17 -5.79 -9.63 3.93
N ASN A 18 -6.62 -9.79 2.91
CA ASN A 18 -6.77 -8.83 1.83
C ASN A 18 -8.20 -8.29 1.79
N ILE A 19 -8.37 -7.00 2.05
CA ILE A 19 -9.56 -6.26 1.63
C ILE A 19 -9.17 -5.53 0.35
N THR A 20 -9.37 -6.19 -0.78
CA THR A 20 -8.90 -5.72 -2.09
C THR A 20 -10.04 -5.54 -3.08
N ASN A 21 -9.75 -5.09 -4.28
CA ASN A 21 -10.74 -4.82 -5.30
C ASN A 21 -11.06 -6.06 -6.14
N TYR A 22 -12.33 -6.19 -6.58
CA TYR A 22 -12.80 -7.35 -7.33
C TYR A 22 -12.25 -7.43 -8.77
N VAL A 23 -11.61 -6.37 -9.27
CA VAL A 23 -10.96 -6.41 -10.60
C VAL A 23 -9.72 -7.29 -10.58
N THR A 24 -8.99 -7.31 -9.45
CA THR A 24 -7.67 -7.93 -9.34
C THR A 24 -7.55 -8.94 -8.21
N VAL A 25 -8.64 -9.27 -7.52
CA VAL A 25 -8.64 -10.14 -6.34
C VAL A 25 -7.97 -11.49 -6.60
N ASN A 26 -8.26 -12.13 -7.73
CA ASN A 26 -7.65 -13.42 -8.09
C ASN A 26 -6.16 -13.29 -8.41
N ASP A 27 -5.75 -12.20 -9.05
CA ASP A 27 -4.36 -11.96 -9.41
C ASP A 27 -3.50 -11.68 -8.16
N VAL A 28 -4.04 -10.94 -7.19
CA VAL A 28 -3.39 -10.72 -5.87
C VAL A 28 -3.20 -12.05 -5.16
N ALA A 29 -4.26 -12.87 -5.07
CA ALA A 29 -4.17 -14.19 -4.45
C ALA A 29 -3.10 -15.08 -5.10
N ASN A 30 -3.07 -15.13 -6.43
CA ASN A 30 -2.08 -15.93 -7.16
C ASN A 30 -0.66 -15.40 -6.99
N MET A 31 -0.47 -14.09 -6.92
CA MET A 31 0.85 -13.49 -6.66
C MET A 31 1.38 -13.84 -5.27
N GLU A 32 0.55 -13.78 -4.25
CA GLU A 32 0.90 -14.18 -2.88
C GLU A 32 1.26 -15.67 -2.79
N LEU A 33 0.46 -16.53 -3.40
CA LEU A 33 0.75 -17.97 -3.49
C LEU A 33 2.07 -18.24 -4.22
N ALA A 34 2.33 -17.54 -5.32
CA ALA A 34 3.56 -17.70 -6.11
C ALA A 34 4.81 -17.31 -5.31
N CYS A 35 4.75 -16.34 -4.41
CA CYS A 35 5.88 -16.00 -3.56
C CYS A 35 6.04 -16.91 -2.35
N GLY A 36 5.03 -17.74 -2.03
CA GLY A 36 5.06 -18.71 -0.93
C GLY A 36 4.28 -18.30 0.32
N ALA A 37 3.49 -17.22 0.25
CA ALA A 37 2.55 -16.81 1.28
C ALA A 37 1.18 -17.49 1.08
N SER A 38 0.21 -17.16 1.92
CA SER A 38 -1.17 -17.65 1.84
C SER A 38 -2.13 -16.47 1.88
N PRO A 39 -2.98 -16.27 0.86
CA PRO A 39 -3.99 -15.22 0.84
C PRO A 39 -5.28 -15.65 1.52
N ILE A 40 -5.96 -14.70 2.15
CA ILE A 40 -7.38 -14.80 2.50
C ILE A 40 -8.07 -13.49 2.14
N MET A 41 -9.23 -13.57 1.48
CA MET A 41 -10.07 -12.44 1.11
C MET A 41 -11.33 -12.44 1.97
N ALA A 42 -11.47 -11.40 2.81
CA ALA A 42 -12.67 -11.21 3.63
C ALA A 42 -12.96 -9.70 3.71
N ASP A 43 -14.20 -9.31 3.45
CA ASP A 43 -14.61 -7.90 3.45
C ASP A 43 -15.97 -7.66 4.13
N GLU A 44 -16.45 -8.67 4.88
CA GLU A 44 -17.68 -8.56 5.66
C GLU A 44 -17.36 -8.05 7.08
N PRO A 45 -17.90 -6.89 7.49
CA PRO A 45 -17.59 -6.30 8.80
C PRO A 45 -17.80 -7.24 10.00
N GLU A 46 -18.76 -8.18 9.88
CA GLU A 46 -19.08 -9.11 10.97
C GLU A 46 -18.05 -10.23 11.16
N GLU A 47 -17.19 -10.49 10.15
CA GLU A 47 -16.19 -11.58 10.22
C GLU A 47 -14.73 -11.10 10.24
N VAL A 48 -14.45 -9.87 9.78
CA VAL A 48 -13.06 -9.45 9.51
C VAL A 48 -12.16 -9.46 10.73
N ARG A 49 -12.68 -9.25 11.94
CA ARG A 49 -11.89 -9.38 13.18
C ARG A 49 -11.45 -10.83 13.42
N ASP A 50 -12.37 -11.79 13.25
CA ASP A 50 -12.04 -13.21 13.43
C ASP A 50 -10.99 -13.65 12.41
N ILE A 51 -11.14 -13.23 11.16
CA ILE A 51 -10.17 -13.47 10.09
C ILE A 51 -8.82 -12.81 10.41
N GLN A 52 -8.82 -11.56 10.85
CA GLN A 52 -7.57 -10.86 11.16
C GLN A 52 -6.80 -11.53 12.31
N THR A 53 -7.48 -12.13 13.29
CA THR A 53 -6.80 -12.82 14.41
C THR A 53 -5.95 -14.02 13.99
N ILE A 54 -6.28 -14.68 12.89
CA ILE A 54 -5.51 -15.83 12.38
C ILE A 54 -4.47 -15.43 11.33
N CYS A 55 -4.43 -14.16 10.92
CA CYS A 55 -3.51 -13.64 9.90
C CYS A 55 -2.19 -13.16 10.49
N ASN A 56 -1.26 -12.79 9.61
CA ASN A 56 0.05 -12.23 9.96
C ASN A 56 0.25 -10.82 9.37
N GLY A 57 -0.62 -10.40 8.47
CA GLY A 57 -0.59 -9.09 7.83
C GLY A 57 -1.92 -8.73 7.19
N LEU A 58 -2.10 -7.45 6.93
CA LEU A 58 -3.30 -6.87 6.32
C LEU A 58 -2.95 -5.98 5.14
N CYS A 59 -3.58 -6.23 4.00
CA CYS A 59 -3.50 -5.38 2.80
C CYS A 59 -4.86 -4.73 2.56
N ILE A 60 -4.94 -3.41 2.67
CA ILE A 60 -6.13 -2.62 2.37
C ILE A 60 -5.95 -1.91 1.04
N ASN A 61 -6.84 -2.16 0.07
CA ASN A 61 -6.84 -1.57 -1.26
C ASN A 61 -8.19 -0.92 -1.58
N LEU A 62 -8.19 0.36 -1.94
CA LEU A 62 -9.40 1.16 -2.15
C LEU A 62 -9.98 1.07 -3.59
N GLY A 63 -9.57 0.09 -4.39
CA GLY A 63 -9.88 0.02 -5.82
C GLY A 63 -11.37 0.05 -6.13
N THR A 64 -12.17 -0.87 -5.67
CA THR A 64 -13.61 -0.92 -5.88
C THR A 64 -14.40 -0.60 -4.62
N LEU A 65 -14.01 0.50 -3.97
CA LEU A 65 -14.54 0.94 -2.70
C LEU A 65 -16.08 1.06 -2.71
N ASN A 66 -16.71 0.57 -1.67
CA ASN A 66 -18.14 0.67 -1.45
C ASN A 66 -18.47 0.81 0.05
N ARG A 67 -19.73 1.15 0.36
CA ARG A 67 -20.14 1.46 1.74
C ARG A 67 -19.99 0.29 2.72
N ARG A 68 -20.00 -0.94 2.24
CA ARG A 68 -19.86 -2.15 3.08
C ARG A 68 -18.40 -2.41 3.43
N THR A 69 -17.49 -2.21 2.49
CA THR A 69 -16.08 -2.48 2.71
C THR A 69 -15.39 -1.45 3.60
N ILE A 70 -15.90 -0.21 3.70
CA ILE A 70 -15.29 0.82 4.54
C ILE A 70 -15.28 0.43 6.04
N PRO A 71 -16.42 0.00 6.65
CA PRO A 71 -16.39 -0.51 8.02
C PRO A 71 -15.44 -1.71 8.21
N ALA A 72 -15.42 -2.64 7.25
CA ALA A 72 -14.52 -3.79 7.29
C ALA A 72 -13.04 -3.37 7.30
N MET A 73 -12.67 -2.36 6.50
CA MET A 73 -11.31 -1.81 6.47
C MET A 73 -10.89 -1.21 7.82
N ASN A 74 -11.78 -0.42 8.46
CA ASN A 74 -11.50 0.15 9.78
C ASN A 74 -11.35 -0.95 10.84
N GLU A 75 -12.34 -1.87 10.95
CA GLU A 75 -12.32 -2.97 11.91
C GLU A 75 -11.08 -3.87 11.75
N SER A 76 -10.70 -4.20 10.51
CA SER A 76 -9.50 -4.99 10.25
C SER A 76 -8.23 -4.23 10.59
N GLY A 77 -8.18 -2.93 10.28
CA GLY A 77 -7.06 -2.06 10.60
C GLY A 77 -6.83 -1.94 12.10
N ASP A 78 -7.88 -1.68 12.86
CA ASP A 78 -7.85 -1.62 14.33
C ASP A 78 -7.39 -2.96 14.93
N CYS A 79 -7.96 -4.07 14.48
CA CYS A 79 -7.59 -5.41 14.94
C CYS A 79 -6.14 -5.75 14.59
N ALA A 80 -5.68 -5.44 13.38
CA ALA A 80 -4.30 -5.66 12.97
C ALA A 80 -3.31 -4.85 13.82
N ALA A 81 -3.64 -3.59 14.12
CA ALA A 81 -2.84 -2.73 15.00
C ALA A 81 -2.78 -3.27 16.43
N GLU A 82 -3.91 -3.69 17.01
CA GLU A 82 -3.98 -4.32 18.33
C GLU A 82 -3.09 -5.58 18.43
N LEU A 83 -2.99 -6.35 17.35
CA LEU A 83 -2.22 -7.59 17.27
C LEU A 83 -0.75 -7.37 16.85
N GLY A 84 -0.37 -6.16 16.45
CA GLY A 84 0.97 -5.85 15.93
C GLY A 84 1.27 -6.53 14.59
N HIS A 85 0.25 -6.74 13.77
CA HIS A 85 0.41 -7.28 12.43
C HIS A 85 0.91 -6.20 11.45
N ALA A 86 1.63 -6.62 10.42
CA ALA A 86 2.06 -5.72 9.35
C ALA A 86 0.87 -5.22 8.51
N ILE A 87 0.77 -3.90 8.28
CA ILE A 87 -0.38 -3.28 7.61
C ILE A 87 0.08 -2.43 6.44
N LEU A 88 -0.51 -2.67 5.27
CA LEU A 88 -0.27 -1.87 4.05
C LEU A 88 -1.56 -1.23 3.53
N LEU A 89 -1.47 0.06 3.16
CA LEU A 89 -2.51 0.79 2.43
C LEU A 89 -2.13 1.00 0.97
N ASP A 90 -3.03 0.62 0.07
CA ASP A 90 -3.01 0.96 -1.36
C ASP A 90 -4.20 1.88 -1.66
N PRO A 91 -4.01 3.22 -1.66
CA PRO A 91 -5.09 4.20 -1.78
C PRO A 91 -5.55 4.40 -3.23
N VAL A 92 -5.84 3.32 -3.94
CA VAL A 92 -6.19 3.32 -5.37
C VAL A 92 -7.26 4.35 -5.68
N GLY A 93 -6.92 5.32 -6.53
CA GLY A 93 -7.82 6.36 -6.99
C GLY A 93 -8.08 7.48 -5.98
N ALA A 94 -7.24 7.65 -4.97
CA ALA A 94 -7.22 8.89 -4.18
C ALA A 94 -6.99 10.08 -5.12
N GLY A 95 -7.85 11.11 -5.02
CA GLY A 95 -7.93 12.24 -5.95
C GLY A 95 -8.95 12.06 -7.08
N ALA A 96 -9.35 10.83 -7.42
CA ALA A 96 -10.35 10.59 -8.46
C ALA A 96 -11.80 10.77 -7.96
N SER A 97 -12.04 10.59 -6.66
CA SER A 97 -13.35 10.87 -6.04
C SER A 97 -13.18 11.28 -4.59
N THR A 98 -14.12 12.09 -4.10
CA THR A 98 -14.20 12.49 -2.69
C THR A 98 -14.27 11.29 -1.77
N LEU A 99 -15.11 10.30 -2.08
CA LEU A 99 -15.25 9.10 -1.25
C LEU A 99 -13.92 8.37 -1.05
N ARG A 100 -13.13 8.18 -2.10
CA ARG A 100 -11.82 7.49 -2.00
C ARG A 100 -10.81 8.30 -1.21
N THR A 101 -10.75 9.61 -1.49
CA THR A 101 -9.82 10.51 -0.81
C THR A 101 -10.13 10.60 0.68
N ASP A 102 -11.39 10.83 1.03
CA ASP A 102 -11.82 10.96 2.43
C ASP A 102 -11.62 9.64 3.20
N THR A 103 -11.93 8.49 2.56
CA THR A 103 -11.70 7.18 3.19
C THR A 103 -10.21 6.93 3.41
N ALA A 104 -9.36 7.22 2.41
CA ALA A 104 -7.92 7.05 2.57
C ALA A 104 -7.35 7.92 3.70
N LEU A 105 -7.79 9.18 3.78
CA LEU A 105 -7.35 10.10 4.85
C LEU A 105 -7.85 9.65 6.23
N ALA A 106 -9.11 9.20 6.33
CA ALA A 106 -9.67 8.69 7.58
C ALA A 106 -8.92 7.44 8.06
N LEU A 107 -8.59 6.52 7.16
CA LEU A 107 -7.78 5.34 7.47
C LEU A 107 -6.37 5.73 7.94
N LEU A 108 -5.71 6.68 7.26
CA LEU A 108 -4.37 7.16 7.65
C LEU A 108 -4.36 7.85 9.02
N ASP A 109 -5.48 8.43 9.44
CA ASP A 109 -5.62 9.07 10.76
C ASP A 109 -5.85 8.05 11.88
N SER A 110 -6.51 6.92 11.58
CA SER A 110 -6.93 5.93 12.58
C SER A 110 -6.06 4.68 12.66
N VAL A 111 -5.47 4.24 11.54
CA VAL A 111 -4.71 2.99 11.45
C VAL A 111 -3.22 3.28 11.22
N PRO A 112 -2.31 2.71 12.04
CA PRO A 112 -0.87 2.87 11.89
C PRO A 112 -0.34 1.96 10.76
N PHE A 113 -0.33 2.46 9.53
CA PHE A 113 0.20 1.71 8.39
C PHE A 113 1.72 1.66 8.38
N ASP A 114 2.30 0.45 8.30
CA ASP A 114 3.74 0.27 8.08
C ASP A 114 4.17 0.75 6.70
N VAL A 115 3.30 0.53 5.70
CA VAL A 115 3.56 0.92 4.31
C VAL A 115 2.33 1.59 3.70
N VAL A 116 2.53 2.73 3.04
CA VAL A 116 1.56 3.34 2.13
C VAL A 116 2.14 3.30 0.72
N ARG A 117 1.47 2.59 -0.19
CA ARG A 117 1.93 2.40 -1.57
C ARG A 117 0.91 2.95 -2.56
N GLY A 118 1.31 3.89 -3.40
CA GLY A 118 0.48 4.45 -4.45
C GLY A 118 1.29 4.98 -5.63
N ASN A 119 0.63 5.51 -6.66
CA ASN A 119 1.30 6.31 -7.66
C ASN A 119 1.53 7.75 -7.13
N ILE A 120 2.33 8.54 -7.84
CA ILE A 120 2.70 9.89 -7.39
C ILE A 120 1.49 10.79 -7.20
N SER A 121 0.44 10.66 -8.01
CA SER A 121 -0.79 11.48 -7.93
C SER A 121 -1.58 11.13 -6.67
N GLU A 122 -1.73 9.85 -6.34
CA GLU A 122 -2.40 9.37 -5.13
C GLU A 122 -1.68 9.86 -3.87
N ILE A 123 -0.36 9.67 -3.80
CA ILE A 123 0.46 10.09 -2.64
C ILE A 123 0.45 11.62 -2.47
N ARG A 124 0.51 12.39 -3.56
CA ARG A 124 0.37 13.85 -3.50
C ARG A 124 -1.00 14.28 -2.98
N THR A 125 -2.06 13.64 -3.43
CA THR A 125 -3.43 13.92 -2.99
C THR A 125 -3.57 13.72 -1.48
N LEU A 126 -3.08 12.62 -0.95
CA LEU A 126 -3.11 12.34 0.49
C LEU A 126 -2.28 13.35 1.28
N PHE A 127 -1.10 13.69 0.79
CA PHE A 127 -0.24 14.67 1.45
C PHE A 127 -0.88 16.06 1.48
N ALA A 128 -1.55 16.50 0.41
CA ALA A 128 -2.26 17.77 0.33
C ALA A 128 -3.52 17.78 1.21
N GLY A 129 -4.33 16.72 1.16
CA GLY A 129 -5.62 16.61 1.89
C GLY A 129 -5.46 16.63 3.41
N ALA A 130 -4.31 16.27 3.92
CA ALA A 130 -4.03 16.31 5.37
C ALA A 130 -3.64 17.74 5.88
N GLY A 131 -4.11 18.81 5.23
CA GLY A 131 -4.06 20.18 5.78
C GLY A 131 -2.78 20.98 5.46
N ASN A 132 -2.00 20.60 4.46
CA ASN A 132 -0.79 21.33 4.07
C ASN A 132 -0.84 21.76 2.60
N THR A 133 -1.56 22.86 2.31
CA THR A 133 -1.61 23.47 0.96
C THR A 133 -0.40 24.35 0.63
N HIS A 134 0.55 24.51 1.57
CA HIS A 134 1.71 25.36 1.37
C HIS A 134 2.96 24.52 1.05
N GLY A 135 3.35 24.49 -0.23
CA GLY A 135 4.70 24.09 -0.63
C GLY A 135 4.86 22.92 -1.59
N VAL A 136 3.82 22.15 -1.88
CA VAL A 136 3.88 21.16 -2.98
C VAL A 136 3.15 21.77 -4.17
N ALA A 137 3.85 22.67 -4.88
CA ALA A 137 3.35 23.26 -6.12
C ALA A 137 2.94 22.14 -7.07
N ALA A 138 1.73 22.24 -7.62
CA ALA A 138 1.32 21.55 -8.83
C ALA A 138 2.19 22.09 -10.00
N ALA A 139 3.42 21.64 -10.05
CA ALA A 139 4.37 21.98 -11.09
C ALA A 139 5.17 20.74 -11.44
N GLU A 140 5.03 20.37 -12.71
CA GLU A 140 5.88 19.45 -13.46
C GLU A 140 5.68 17.96 -13.23
N GLY A 141 4.80 17.36 -14.04
CA GLY A 141 4.83 15.93 -14.42
C GLY A 141 4.31 14.95 -13.38
N ASP A 142 3.25 14.23 -13.72
CA ASP A 142 2.68 13.12 -12.94
C ASP A 142 3.57 11.87 -12.93
N SER A 143 4.89 12.04 -13.01
CA SER A 143 5.85 10.92 -13.02
C SER A 143 7.16 11.27 -12.33
N VAL A 144 7.76 10.25 -11.70
CA VAL A 144 9.14 10.33 -11.22
C VAL A 144 10.09 10.14 -12.40
N THR A 145 11.00 11.08 -12.59
CA THR A 145 11.99 11.11 -13.68
C THR A 145 13.39 11.35 -13.15
N GLU A 146 14.42 11.09 -13.93
CA GLU A 146 15.81 11.42 -13.53
C GLU A 146 15.98 12.91 -13.20
N ALA A 147 15.29 13.80 -13.92
CA ALA A 147 15.39 15.24 -13.72
C ALA A 147 14.81 15.73 -12.39
N ASN A 148 13.76 15.08 -11.87
CA ASN A 148 13.09 15.47 -10.63
C ASN A 148 13.35 14.51 -9.46
N LEU A 149 14.18 13.49 -9.65
CA LEU A 149 14.40 12.38 -8.72
C LEU A 149 14.72 12.83 -7.29
N LEU A 150 15.62 13.81 -7.14
CA LEU A 150 16.00 14.31 -5.83
C LEU A 150 14.85 15.00 -5.09
N ASN A 151 14.03 15.78 -5.81
CA ASN A 151 12.89 16.48 -5.24
C ASN A 151 11.79 15.49 -4.86
N MET A 152 11.54 14.48 -5.72
CA MET A 152 10.56 13.42 -5.44
C MET A 152 11.00 12.53 -4.29
N GLY A 153 12.30 12.24 -4.16
CA GLY A 153 12.83 11.53 -3.00
C GLY A 153 12.62 12.29 -1.69
N ARG A 154 12.89 13.59 -1.67
CA ARG A 154 12.60 14.45 -0.50
C ARG A 154 11.10 14.49 -0.17
N PHE A 155 10.25 14.57 -1.17
CA PHE A 155 8.80 14.51 -1.01
C PHE A 155 8.36 13.17 -0.39
N ALA A 156 8.87 12.05 -0.89
CA ALA A 156 8.58 10.72 -0.34
C ALA A 156 9.02 10.60 1.12
N CYS A 157 10.21 11.12 1.48
CA CYS A 157 10.65 11.17 2.88
C CYS A 157 9.73 12.04 3.76
N SER A 158 9.29 13.20 3.26
CA SER A 158 8.36 14.07 4.00
C SER A 158 6.99 13.42 4.21
N PHE A 159 6.51 12.64 3.24
CA PHE A 159 5.30 11.84 3.40
C PHE A 159 5.48 10.78 4.49
N ALA A 160 6.58 10.02 4.41
CA ALA A 160 6.92 8.98 5.37
C ALA A 160 7.05 9.52 6.80
N GLU A 161 7.71 10.67 6.96
CA GLU A 161 7.85 11.35 8.26
C GLU A 161 6.48 11.77 8.82
N ARG A 162 5.64 12.37 7.98
CA ARG A 162 4.35 12.89 8.41
C ARG A 162 3.38 11.82 8.88
N PHE A 163 3.31 10.70 8.14
CA PHE A 163 2.38 9.61 8.42
C PHE A 163 3.01 8.46 9.21
N HIS A 164 4.28 8.61 9.63
CA HIS A 164 5.03 7.59 10.38
C HIS A 164 5.03 6.21 9.69
N THR A 165 5.24 6.19 8.37
CA THR A 165 5.13 5.01 7.50
C THR A 165 6.31 4.91 6.55
N VAL A 166 6.44 3.78 5.87
CA VAL A 166 7.27 3.70 4.65
C VAL A 166 6.41 4.11 3.46
N CYS A 167 6.86 5.14 2.73
CA CYS A 167 6.22 5.61 1.51
C CYS A 167 6.76 4.87 0.29
N VAL A 168 5.87 4.24 -0.49
CA VAL A 168 6.23 3.61 -1.75
C VAL A 168 5.48 4.31 -2.89
N ILE A 169 6.23 4.99 -3.75
CA ILE A 169 5.69 5.63 -4.97
C ILE A 169 6.07 4.78 -6.16
N SER A 170 5.08 4.19 -6.83
CA SER A 170 5.32 3.36 -8.00
C SER A 170 5.16 4.12 -9.31
N GLY A 171 6.02 3.81 -10.29
CA GLY A 171 6.06 4.45 -11.60
C GLY A 171 7.14 3.85 -12.51
N ALA A 172 7.63 4.63 -13.46
CA ALA A 172 8.79 4.23 -14.28
C ALA A 172 10.07 4.14 -13.45
N ILE A 173 10.19 4.96 -12.42
CA ILE A 173 11.18 4.85 -11.35
C ILE A 173 10.37 4.77 -10.06
N ASP A 174 10.50 3.66 -9.34
CA ASP A 174 9.86 3.52 -8.05
C ASP A 174 10.69 4.17 -6.96
N LEU A 175 10.03 4.78 -5.97
CA LEU A 175 10.66 5.31 -4.77
C LEU A 175 10.18 4.54 -3.55
N VAL A 176 11.11 4.17 -2.68
CA VAL A 176 10.83 3.58 -1.36
C VAL A 176 11.54 4.42 -0.32
N ALA A 177 10.79 5.07 0.56
CA ALA A 177 11.33 6.04 1.50
C ALA A 177 10.81 5.85 2.92
N ASP A 178 11.70 5.94 3.88
CA ASP A 178 11.40 6.29 5.26
C ASP A 178 11.61 7.80 5.48
N ALA A 179 11.51 8.28 6.72
CA ALA A 179 11.68 9.69 7.07
C ALA A 179 13.08 10.28 6.73
N LYS A 180 14.08 9.44 6.45
CA LYS A 180 15.49 9.86 6.32
C LYS A 180 16.13 9.41 5.01
N THR A 181 15.70 8.29 4.48
CA THR A 181 16.35 7.61 3.34
C THR A 181 15.34 7.32 2.26
N CYS A 182 15.72 7.55 1.00
CA CYS A 182 14.93 7.19 -0.16
C CYS A 182 15.76 6.35 -1.13
N TYR A 183 15.22 5.22 -1.53
CA TYR A 183 15.77 4.36 -2.58
C TYR A 183 15.01 4.58 -3.89
N ALA A 184 15.73 4.69 -5.01
CA ALA A 184 15.16 4.74 -6.34
C ALA A 184 15.41 3.40 -7.05
N ILE A 185 14.35 2.76 -7.50
CA ILE A 185 14.36 1.42 -8.11
C ILE A 185 13.97 1.54 -9.58
N ARG A 186 14.81 1.00 -10.46
CA ARG A 186 14.64 1.07 -11.94
C ARG A 186 14.42 -0.32 -12.50
N ASN A 187 13.39 -0.98 -12.00
CA ASN A 187 12.97 -2.31 -12.45
C ASN A 187 11.68 -2.22 -13.27
N GLY A 188 11.28 -3.36 -13.82
CA GLY A 188 10.07 -3.46 -14.62
C GLY A 188 10.29 -3.07 -16.08
N VAL A 189 9.21 -3.11 -16.82
CA VAL A 189 9.17 -2.82 -18.27
C VAL A 189 7.90 -2.04 -18.60
N PRO A 190 7.89 -1.20 -19.65
CA PRO A 190 6.71 -0.40 -20.01
C PRO A 190 5.44 -1.21 -20.27
N GLU A 191 5.58 -2.46 -20.73
CA GLU A 191 4.48 -3.37 -21.02
C GLU A 191 3.65 -3.71 -19.77
N MET A 192 4.21 -3.58 -18.56
CA MET A 192 3.47 -3.77 -17.31
C MET A 192 2.28 -2.81 -17.19
N SER A 193 2.34 -1.63 -17.83
CA SER A 193 1.23 -0.68 -17.86
C SER A 193 0.02 -1.16 -18.68
N GLN A 194 0.20 -2.19 -19.51
CA GLN A 194 -0.86 -2.80 -20.31
C GLN A 194 -1.58 -3.94 -19.59
N ILE A 195 -1.12 -4.29 -18.38
CA ILE A 195 -1.73 -5.33 -17.53
C ILE A 195 -2.38 -4.66 -16.34
N THR A 196 -3.70 -4.85 -16.22
CA THR A 196 -4.41 -4.30 -15.05
C THR A 196 -3.99 -4.99 -13.77
N GLY A 197 -3.90 -4.24 -12.68
CA GLY A 197 -3.71 -4.80 -11.35
C GLY A 197 -2.27 -5.13 -10.94
N THR A 198 -1.26 -4.86 -11.78
CA THR A 198 0.15 -5.06 -11.38
C THR A 198 0.51 -4.30 -10.10
N GLY A 199 -0.09 -3.11 -9.92
CA GLY A 199 0.04 -2.34 -8.68
C GLY A 199 -0.58 -3.05 -7.47
N CYS A 200 -1.81 -3.55 -7.60
CA CYS A 200 -2.50 -4.26 -6.53
C CYS A 200 -1.76 -5.56 -6.15
N GLN A 201 -1.22 -6.27 -7.14
CA GLN A 201 -0.36 -7.45 -6.91
C GLN A 201 0.91 -7.06 -6.14
N LEU A 202 1.54 -5.93 -6.48
CA LEU A 202 2.71 -5.43 -5.76
C LEU A 202 2.37 -5.11 -4.30
N SER A 203 1.18 -4.56 -4.02
CA SER A 203 0.74 -4.27 -2.66
C SER A 203 0.58 -5.56 -1.83
N GLY A 204 -0.12 -6.58 -2.35
CA GLY A 204 -0.22 -7.89 -1.71
C GLY A 204 1.15 -8.53 -1.49
N LEU A 205 2.00 -8.54 -2.52
CA LEU A 205 3.37 -9.06 -2.42
C LEU A 205 4.18 -8.32 -1.34
N THR A 206 4.12 -6.99 -1.30
CA THR A 206 4.82 -6.19 -0.28
C THR A 206 4.34 -6.56 1.12
N THR A 207 3.03 -6.76 1.31
CA THR A 207 2.48 -7.19 2.60
C THR A 207 3.02 -8.55 3.03
N CYS A 208 3.18 -9.52 2.11
CA CYS A 208 3.83 -10.79 2.40
C CYS A 208 5.26 -10.62 2.93
N PHE A 209 6.02 -9.70 2.32
CA PHE A 209 7.41 -9.47 2.70
C PHE A 209 7.52 -8.78 4.06
N ILE A 210 6.74 -7.75 4.35
CA ILE A 210 6.80 -7.06 5.65
C ILE A 210 6.28 -7.95 6.79
N ALA A 211 5.24 -8.76 6.56
CA ALA A 211 4.74 -9.73 7.54
C ALA A 211 5.77 -10.83 7.85
N ALA A 212 6.56 -11.25 6.87
CA ALA A 212 7.58 -12.27 7.07
C ALA A 212 8.91 -11.72 7.61
N ASN A 213 9.17 -10.41 7.50
CA ASN A 213 10.44 -9.76 7.85
C ASN A 213 10.19 -8.48 8.66
N PRO A 214 9.65 -8.59 9.89
CA PRO A 214 9.36 -7.44 10.76
C PRO A 214 10.62 -6.69 11.19
#